data_fb3ed06df6757317e19fee64856a6e47
#
_entry.id   fb3ed06df6757317e19fee64856a6e47
#
_cell.length_a   1.000
_cell.length_b   1.000
_cell.length_c   1.000
_cell.angle_alpha   90.00
_cell.angle_beta   90.00
_cell.angle_gamma   90.00
#
_symmetry.space_group_name_H-M   'P 1'
#
loop_
_entity.id
_entity.type
_entity.pdbx_description
1 polymer ?
#
loop_
_entity_poly.entity_id
_entity_poly.type
_entity_poly.pdbx_seq_one_letter_code
_entity_poly.pdbx_strand_id
1 'polypeptide(L)'
;MTFLDTGILVGALLEKHPEHAPCLEALEESEGAFTDAHALAETFATLTGFYKVPAAAAAELTLGLKASLAVEALPLADYETSIGEAQRRGVMGGGIYDSLHASFARRKGARRIVTRNPSHFAHAAPDLEILTP
;
A
#
# COMPACT_ATOMS: atom_id res chain seq x y z
N MET A 1 -0.97 -13.43 6.62
CA MET A 1 -0.25 -12.35 5.89
C MET A 1 -1.19 -11.20 5.62
N THR A 2 -0.73 -10.01 5.88
CA THR A 2 -1.51 -8.78 5.76
C THR A 2 -0.77 -7.78 4.88
N PHE A 3 -1.42 -7.35 3.80
CA PHE A 3 -0.87 -6.30 2.93
C PHE A 3 -1.19 -4.92 3.52
N LEU A 4 -0.20 -4.06 3.60
CA LEU A 4 -0.36 -2.68 4.05
C LEU A 4 -0.28 -1.72 2.86
N ASP A 5 -1.36 -0.96 2.68
CA ASP A 5 -1.48 0.04 1.61
C ASP A 5 -0.63 1.28 1.91
N THR A 6 -0.30 2.03 0.88
CA THR A 6 0.51 3.25 0.94
C THR A 6 0.04 4.25 2.02
N GLY A 7 -1.26 4.47 2.13
CA GLY A 7 -1.82 5.40 3.14
C GLY A 7 -1.48 5.00 4.58
N ILE A 8 -1.38 3.71 4.85
CA ILE A 8 -0.95 3.19 6.17
C ILE A 8 0.52 3.52 6.41
N LEU A 9 1.36 3.29 5.40
CA LEU A 9 2.79 3.56 5.49
C LEU A 9 3.07 5.04 5.74
N VAL A 10 2.38 5.91 5.00
CA VAL A 10 2.49 7.37 5.17
C VAL A 10 2.06 7.78 6.57
N GLY A 11 0.90 7.32 7.03
CA GLY A 11 0.39 7.64 8.37
C GLY A 11 1.33 7.17 9.48
N ALA A 12 1.90 5.98 9.33
CA ALA A 12 2.85 5.42 10.30
C ALA A 12 4.17 6.21 10.38
N LEU A 13 4.60 6.81 9.27
CA LEU A 13 5.85 7.57 9.23
C LEU A 13 5.73 9.02 9.70
N LEU A 14 4.54 9.61 9.66
CA LEU A 14 4.32 11.02 10.01
C LEU A 14 3.67 11.14 11.39
N GLU A 15 4.45 11.52 12.40
CA GLU A 15 3.96 11.67 13.79
C GLU A 15 2.78 12.66 13.91
N LYS A 16 2.76 13.69 13.05
CA LYS A 16 1.69 14.70 13.06
C LYS A 16 0.47 14.32 12.21
N HIS A 17 0.50 13.14 11.59
CA HIS A 17 -0.64 12.67 10.81
C HIS A 17 -1.83 12.39 11.75
N PRO A 18 -3.07 12.79 11.38
CA PRO A 18 -4.25 12.57 12.23
C PRO A 18 -4.47 11.09 12.62
N GLU A 19 -4.09 10.17 11.75
CA GLU A 19 -4.21 8.74 11.98
C GLU A 19 -2.87 8.04 12.23
N HIS A 20 -1.88 8.78 12.73
CA HIS A 20 -0.55 8.23 13.00
C HIS A 20 -0.61 7.00 13.92
N ALA A 21 -1.26 7.12 15.07
CA ALA A 21 -1.30 6.03 16.06
C ALA A 21 -1.91 4.74 15.49
N PRO A 22 -3.11 4.75 14.88
CA PRO A 22 -3.66 3.52 14.31
C PRO A 22 -2.88 2.99 13.11
N CYS A 23 -2.27 3.86 12.29
CA CYS A 23 -1.41 3.41 11.20
C CYS A 23 -0.11 2.76 11.70
N LEU A 24 0.49 3.33 12.74
CA LEU A 24 1.68 2.76 13.37
C LEU A 24 1.37 1.40 14.01
N GLU A 25 0.25 1.30 14.71
CA GLU A 25 -0.22 0.03 15.28
C GLU A 25 -0.43 -1.02 14.17
N ALA A 26 -1.06 -0.64 13.06
CA ALA A 26 -1.23 -1.55 11.92
C ALA A 26 0.12 -2.04 11.35
N LEU A 27 1.12 -1.15 11.29
CA LEU A 27 2.45 -1.52 10.83
C LEU A 27 3.16 -2.48 11.80
N GLU A 28 3.05 -2.24 13.10
CA GLU A 28 3.78 -2.99 14.12
C GLU A 28 3.11 -4.31 14.50
N GLU A 29 1.77 -4.36 14.47
CA GLU A 29 1.01 -5.49 15.01
C GLU A 29 0.38 -6.41 13.95
N SER A 30 0.38 -6.02 12.67
CA SER A 30 -0.18 -6.88 11.64
C SER A 30 0.67 -8.12 11.42
N GLU A 31 0.06 -9.29 11.59
CA GLU A 31 0.74 -10.57 11.38
C GLU A 31 1.20 -10.72 9.93
N GLY A 32 2.50 -10.99 9.76
CA GLY A 32 3.09 -11.15 8.44
C GLY A 32 2.90 -9.93 7.55
N ALA A 33 3.07 -8.73 8.12
CA ALA A 33 2.94 -7.47 7.38
C ALA A 33 3.89 -7.41 6.18
N PHE A 34 3.37 -7.04 5.02
CA PHE A 34 4.15 -6.86 3.81
C PHE A 34 3.53 -5.80 2.91
N THR A 35 4.34 -5.31 1.97
CA THR A 35 3.89 -4.41 0.92
C THR A 35 4.72 -4.65 -0.35
N ASP A 36 4.41 -3.95 -1.42
CA ASP A 36 5.18 -4.02 -2.65
C ASP A 36 6.08 -2.78 -2.84
N ALA A 37 7.05 -2.90 -3.74
CA ALA A 37 8.00 -1.82 -4.01
C ALA A 37 7.33 -0.59 -4.64
N HIS A 38 6.19 -0.75 -5.31
CA HIS A 38 5.43 0.39 -5.84
C HIS A 38 4.89 1.26 -4.70
N ALA A 39 4.45 0.64 -3.60
CA ALA A 39 4.02 1.38 -2.40
C ALA A 39 5.14 2.22 -1.79
N LEU A 40 6.41 1.80 -1.90
CA LEU A 40 7.53 2.64 -1.48
C LEU A 40 7.63 3.91 -2.33
N ALA A 41 7.50 3.78 -3.64
CA ALA A 41 7.53 4.93 -4.55
C ALA A 41 6.36 5.89 -4.28
N GLU A 42 5.17 5.36 -4.07
CA GLU A 42 4.00 6.16 -3.72
C GLU A 42 4.15 6.84 -2.36
N THR A 43 4.72 6.15 -1.37
CA THR A 43 5.02 6.71 -0.05
C THR A 43 5.96 7.90 -0.16
N PHE A 44 7.08 7.74 -0.87
CA PHE A 44 8.01 8.83 -1.12
C PHE A 44 7.34 10.01 -1.82
N ALA A 45 6.57 9.73 -2.88
CA ALA A 45 5.87 10.76 -3.63
C ALA A 45 4.87 11.55 -2.76
N THR A 46 4.15 10.86 -1.88
CA THR A 46 3.19 11.50 -0.97
C THR A 46 3.89 12.33 0.10
N LEU A 47 4.96 11.80 0.70
CA LEU A 47 5.73 12.53 1.70
C LEU A 47 6.31 13.83 1.13
N THR A 48 6.90 13.78 -0.05
CA THR A 48 7.55 14.94 -0.67
C THR A 48 6.56 15.87 -1.36
N GLY A 49 5.61 15.32 -2.10
CA GLY A 49 4.67 16.11 -2.92
C GLY A 49 3.53 16.73 -2.13
N PHE A 50 2.88 15.97 -1.26
CA PHE A 50 1.75 16.45 -0.47
C PHE A 50 2.17 17.07 0.87
N TYR A 51 2.97 16.34 1.65
CA TYR A 51 3.39 16.78 2.99
C TYR A 51 4.63 17.64 3.00
N LYS A 52 5.27 17.85 1.85
CA LYS A 52 6.45 18.70 1.69
C LYS A 52 7.63 18.32 2.59
N VAL A 53 7.76 17.03 2.88
CA VAL A 53 8.94 16.50 3.58
C VAL A 53 10.15 16.64 2.65
N PRO A 54 11.29 17.14 3.13
CA PRO A 54 12.51 17.20 2.31
C PRO A 54 12.90 15.83 1.76
N ALA A 55 13.35 15.76 0.51
CA ALA A 55 13.64 14.51 -0.17
C ALA A 55 14.58 13.58 0.59
N ALA A 56 15.63 14.13 1.20
CA ALA A 56 16.59 13.34 1.98
C ALA A 56 15.91 12.66 3.19
N ALA A 57 15.07 13.40 3.92
CA ALA A 57 14.33 12.86 5.06
C ALA A 57 13.28 11.83 4.61
N ALA A 58 12.55 12.12 3.53
CA ALA A 58 11.56 11.20 2.97
C ALA A 58 12.21 9.88 2.50
N ALA A 59 13.38 9.96 1.89
CA ALA A 59 14.13 8.77 1.48
C ALA A 59 14.52 7.91 2.69
N GLU A 60 15.04 8.52 3.74
CA GLU A 60 15.42 7.81 4.96
C GLU A 60 14.21 7.12 5.61
N LEU A 61 13.10 7.84 5.76
CA LEU A 61 11.86 7.30 6.32
C LEU A 61 11.33 6.14 5.48
N THR A 62 11.21 6.34 4.17
CA THR A 62 10.64 5.35 3.25
C THR A 62 11.48 4.09 3.20
N LEU A 63 12.79 4.21 3.03
CA LEU A 63 13.68 3.06 2.98
C LEU A 63 13.79 2.35 4.33
N GLY A 64 13.60 3.07 5.43
CA GLY A 64 13.57 2.52 6.78
C GLY A 64 12.43 1.53 7.01
N LEU A 65 11.35 1.60 6.24
CA LEU A 65 10.22 0.67 6.32
C LEU A 65 10.64 -0.79 6.16
N LYS A 66 11.70 -1.06 5.41
CA LYS A 66 12.21 -2.43 5.19
C LYS A 66 12.65 -3.13 6.48
N ALA A 67 12.88 -2.39 7.56
CA ALA A 67 13.17 -2.97 8.87
C ALA A 67 11.90 -3.45 9.60
N SER A 68 10.74 -2.95 9.20
CA SER A 68 9.47 -3.22 9.89
C SER A 68 8.56 -4.19 9.13
N LEU A 69 8.69 -4.28 7.80
CA LEU A 69 7.86 -5.18 6.99
C LEU A 69 8.63 -5.68 5.78
N ALA A 70 8.16 -6.80 5.21
CA ALA A 70 8.69 -7.32 3.96
C ALA A 70 8.25 -6.45 2.79
N VAL A 71 9.19 -6.15 1.89
CA VAL A 71 8.91 -5.39 0.66
C VAL A 71 9.45 -6.17 -0.53
N GLU A 72 8.61 -6.41 -1.53
CA GLU A 72 8.98 -7.14 -2.72
C GLU A 72 8.62 -6.38 -4.00
N ALA A 73 9.43 -6.58 -5.04
CA ALA A 73 9.16 -6.02 -6.36
C ALA A 73 7.92 -6.65 -6.99
N LEU A 74 7.18 -5.86 -7.75
CA LEU A 74 6.07 -6.35 -8.57
C LEU A 74 6.63 -7.00 -9.83
N PRO A 75 6.34 -8.29 -10.09
CA PRO A 75 6.70 -8.89 -11.37
C PRO A 75 5.82 -8.35 -12.51
N LEU A 76 6.32 -8.44 -13.73
CA LEU A 76 5.58 -8.00 -14.92
C LEU A 76 4.18 -8.64 -14.99
N ALA A 77 4.04 -9.89 -14.58
CA ALA A 77 2.77 -10.60 -14.57
C ALA A 77 1.67 -9.87 -13.77
N ASP A 78 2.01 -9.21 -12.67
CA ASP A 78 1.03 -8.45 -11.88
C ASP A 78 0.53 -7.22 -12.66
N TYR A 79 1.41 -6.55 -13.41
CA TYR A 79 1.01 -5.44 -14.30
C TYR A 79 0.12 -5.92 -15.44
N GLU A 80 0.50 -7.00 -16.09
CA GLU A 80 -0.28 -7.58 -17.19
C GLU A 80 -1.68 -7.99 -16.72
N THR A 81 -1.78 -8.65 -15.57
CA THR A 81 -3.06 -9.04 -15.00
C THR A 81 -3.93 -7.83 -14.66
N SER A 82 -3.37 -6.85 -13.96
CA SER A 82 -4.10 -5.66 -13.53
C SER A 82 -4.60 -4.82 -14.71
N ILE A 83 -3.74 -4.60 -15.68
CA ILE A 83 -4.09 -3.83 -16.88
C ILE A 83 -5.12 -4.61 -17.74
N GLY A 84 -4.92 -5.91 -17.91
CA GLY A 84 -5.81 -6.77 -18.69
C GLY A 84 -7.21 -6.90 -18.10
N GLU A 85 -7.34 -6.84 -16.77
CA GLU A 85 -8.61 -6.95 -16.07
C GLU A 85 -9.30 -5.60 -15.78
N ALA A 86 -8.64 -4.48 -16.09
CA ALA A 86 -9.09 -3.15 -15.69
C ALA A 86 -10.53 -2.85 -16.18
N GLN A 87 -10.83 -3.15 -17.44
CA GLN A 87 -12.17 -2.92 -17.99
C GLN A 87 -13.23 -3.74 -17.23
N ARG A 88 -12.98 -5.01 -17.01
CA ARG A 88 -13.91 -5.92 -16.33
C ARG A 88 -14.19 -5.49 -14.88
N ARG A 89 -13.18 -4.95 -14.22
CA ARG A 89 -13.28 -4.49 -12.83
C ARG A 89 -13.71 -3.04 -12.67
N GLY A 90 -13.91 -2.32 -13.77
CA GLY A 90 -14.27 -0.89 -13.73
C GLY A 90 -13.14 0.01 -13.22
N VAL A 91 -11.89 -0.37 -13.46
CA VAL A 91 -10.69 0.36 -13.03
C VAL A 91 -10.25 1.35 -14.07
N MET A 92 -10.06 2.61 -13.67
CA MET A 92 -9.59 3.69 -14.52
C MET A 92 -8.57 4.57 -13.78
N GLY A 93 -7.67 5.19 -14.58
CA GLY A 93 -6.70 6.17 -14.05
C GLY A 93 -5.87 5.60 -12.91
N GLY A 94 -5.77 6.34 -11.82
CA GLY A 94 -4.99 5.95 -10.62
C GLY A 94 -5.47 4.70 -9.91
N GLY A 95 -6.68 4.23 -10.19
CA GLY A 95 -7.19 2.96 -9.65
C GLY A 95 -6.36 1.74 -10.06
N ILE A 96 -5.55 1.86 -11.11
CA ILE A 96 -4.63 0.79 -11.51
C ILE A 96 -3.59 0.47 -10.43
N TYR A 97 -3.19 1.46 -9.64
CA TYR A 97 -2.21 1.24 -8.57
C TYR A 97 -2.80 0.36 -7.46
N ASP A 98 -4.06 0.58 -7.10
CA ASP A 98 -4.76 -0.27 -6.13
C ASP A 98 -4.95 -1.69 -6.69
N SER A 99 -5.20 -1.82 -7.99
CA SER A 99 -5.27 -3.12 -8.67
C SER A 99 -3.94 -3.86 -8.65
N LEU A 100 -2.81 -3.16 -8.81
CA LEU A 100 -1.47 -3.74 -8.68
C LEU A 100 -1.23 -4.28 -7.27
N HIS A 101 -1.55 -3.49 -6.25
CA HIS A 101 -1.43 -3.91 -4.86
C HIS A 101 -2.29 -5.14 -4.58
N ALA A 102 -3.54 -5.14 -5.03
CA ALA A 102 -4.44 -6.26 -4.85
C ALA A 102 -3.96 -7.53 -5.57
N SER A 103 -3.47 -7.40 -6.79
CA SER A 103 -2.92 -8.52 -7.57
C SER A 103 -1.71 -9.14 -6.89
N PHE A 104 -0.81 -8.31 -6.41
CA PHE A 104 0.35 -8.75 -5.63
C PHE A 104 -0.07 -9.43 -4.32
N ALA A 105 -0.98 -8.82 -3.57
CA ALA A 105 -1.47 -9.38 -2.32
C ALA A 105 -2.07 -10.79 -2.50
N ARG A 106 -2.90 -10.97 -3.53
CA ARG A 106 -3.47 -12.29 -3.86
C ARG A 106 -2.39 -13.32 -4.19
N ARG A 107 -1.46 -12.94 -5.04
CA ARG A 107 -0.37 -13.84 -5.47
C ARG A 107 0.49 -14.29 -4.29
N LYS A 108 0.67 -13.44 -3.29
CA LYS A 108 1.40 -13.76 -2.06
C LYS A 108 0.56 -14.52 -1.04
N GLY A 109 -0.72 -14.72 -1.30
CA GLY A 109 -1.62 -15.44 -0.39
C GLY A 109 -2.13 -14.62 0.77
N ALA A 110 -2.14 -13.30 0.66
CA ALA A 110 -2.73 -12.43 1.66
C ALA A 110 -4.23 -12.68 1.77
N ARG A 111 -4.75 -12.63 2.99
CA ARG A 111 -6.19 -12.73 3.25
C ARG A 111 -6.81 -11.35 3.42
N ARG A 112 -6.01 -10.35 3.77
CA ARG A 112 -6.50 -9.00 4.10
C ARG A 112 -5.57 -7.90 3.60
N ILE A 113 -6.20 -6.77 3.34
CA ILE A 113 -5.53 -5.50 3.04
C ILE A 113 -5.95 -4.50 4.10
N VAL A 114 -4.99 -3.80 4.71
CA VAL A 114 -5.27 -2.67 5.59
C VAL A 114 -5.06 -1.39 4.79
N THR A 115 -6.08 -0.55 4.72
CA THR A 115 -6.06 0.70 3.95
C THR A 115 -6.86 1.80 4.65
N ARG A 116 -6.50 3.04 4.42
CA ARG A 116 -7.29 4.20 4.85
C ARG A 116 -8.45 4.50 3.89
N ASN A 117 -8.43 3.89 2.71
CA ASN A 117 -9.38 4.15 1.62
C ASN A 117 -10.05 2.85 1.16
N PRO A 118 -10.92 2.24 1.99
CA PRO A 118 -11.51 0.94 1.67
C PRO A 118 -12.30 0.92 0.36
N SER A 119 -12.92 2.03 -0.03
CA SER A 119 -13.65 2.13 -1.30
C SER A 119 -12.77 1.94 -2.53
N HIS A 120 -11.48 2.29 -2.45
CA HIS A 120 -10.53 2.09 -3.54
C HIS A 120 -10.32 0.62 -3.88
N PHE A 121 -10.50 -0.28 -2.90
CA PHE A 121 -10.33 -1.72 -3.10
C PHE A 121 -11.64 -2.46 -3.37
N ALA A 122 -12.79 -1.79 -3.37
CA ALA A 122 -14.08 -2.42 -3.63
C ALA A 122 -14.13 -3.11 -5.02
N HIS A 123 -13.51 -2.50 -6.03
CA HIS A 123 -13.41 -3.06 -7.38
C HIS A 123 -12.17 -3.92 -7.57
N ALA A 124 -11.05 -3.52 -6.99
CA ALA A 124 -9.76 -4.18 -7.18
C ALA A 124 -9.64 -5.50 -6.40
N ALA A 125 -10.25 -5.59 -5.22
CA ALA A 125 -10.08 -6.72 -4.31
C ALA A 125 -11.39 -7.13 -3.61
N PRO A 126 -12.48 -7.46 -4.36
CA PRO A 126 -13.75 -7.86 -3.74
C PRO A 126 -13.67 -9.20 -2.99
N ASP A 127 -12.63 -9.96 -3.24
CA ASP A 127 -12.37 -11.29 -2.67
C ASP A 127 -11.49 -11.26 -1.41
N LEU A 128 -10.93 -10.12 -1.06
CA LEU A 128 -10.08 -9.95 0.13
C LEU A 128 -10.81 -9.20 1.23
N GLU A 129 -10.43 -9.49 2.47
CA GLU A 129 -10.91 -8.73 3.63
C GLU A 129 -10.24 -7.35 3.64
N ILE A 130 -11.05 -6.30 3.60
CA ILE A 130 -10.55 -4.93 3.61
C ILE A 130 -10.79 -4.33 4.99
N LEU A 131 -9.72 -3.95 5.65
CA LEU A 131 -9.73 -3.38 6.99
C LEU A 131 -9.23 -1.93 6.97
N THR A 132 -9.76 -1.13 7.87
CA THR A 132 -9.23 0.20 8.18
C THR A 132 -8.42 0.14 9.48
N PRO A 133 -7.43 1.02 9.62
CA PRO A 133 -6.60 1.04 10.82
C PRO A 133 -7.37 1.55 12.05
#